data_03fa0773c7890f8510936c5e6705a12e
#
_entry.id   03fa0773c7890f8510936c5e6705a12e
#
_cell.length_a   1.000
_cell.length_b   1.000
_cell.length_c   1.000
_cell.angle_alpha   90.00
_cell.angle_beta   90.00
_cell.angle_gamma   90.00
#
_symmetry.space_group_name_H-M   'P 1'
#
loop_
_entity.id
_entity.type
_entity.pdbx_description
1 polymer ?
#
loop_
_entity_poly.entity_id
_entity_poly.type
_entity_poly.pdbx_seq_one_letter_code
_entity_poly.pdbx_strand_id
1 'polypeptide(L)'
;MELTGNIKVMMDTKEVSASFRKRELVLTTEGKYPQQILVEFTQDKIGLLDGYRVGDQVRVQIDIRGREWQSPRGEVKYFVSIHGWKIEN
;
A
#
# COMPACT_ATOMS: atom_id res chain seq x y z
N MET A 1 -2.49 12.92 1.71
CA MET A 1 -3.17 12.22 2.83
C MET A 1 -2.16 11.38 3.57
N GLU A 2 -2.27 11.27 4.86
CA GLU A 2 -1.25 10.62 5.69
C GLU A 2 -1.85 9.50 6.52
N LEU A 3 -1.13 8.37 6.61
CA LEU A 3 -1.43 7.29 7.53
C LEU A 3 -0.29 7.13 8.51
N THR A 4 -0.61 7.01 9.79
CA THR A 4 0.35 6.75 10.85
C THR A 4 0.03 5.41 11.50
N GLY A 5 1.03 4.60 11.70
CA GLY A 5 0.85 3.30 12.34
C GLY A 5 2.11 2.49 12.39
N ASN A 6 1.97 1.26 12.85
CA ASN A 6 3.07 0.31 12.92
C ASN A 6 3.01 -0.65 11.74
N ILE A 7 4.17 -1.00 11.22
CA ILE A 7 4.24 -2.00 10.16
C ILE A 7 3.95 -3.37 10.78
N LYS A 8 2.85 -3.97 10.38
CA LYS A 8 2.47 -5.29 10.85
C LYS A 8 3.03 -6.39 9.96
N VAL A 9 2.99 -6.17 8.65
CA VAL A 9 3.48 -7.13 7.66
C VAL A 9 4.23 -6.37 6.58
N MET A 10 5.37 -6.90 6.18
CA MET A 10 6.12 -6.39 5.03
C MET A 10 6.23 -7.54 4.03
N MET A 11 5.58 -7.39 2.90
CA MET A 11 5.57 -8.43 1.87
C MET A 11 6.76 -8.27 0.94
N ASP A 12 7.07 -9.33 0.22
CA ASP A 12 8.14 -9.29 -0.78
C ASP A 12 7.68 -8.54 -2.03
N THR A 13 8.65 -8.02 -2.77
CA THR A 13 8.36 -7.38 -4.05
C THR A 13 7.78 -8.40 -5.01
N LYS A 14 6.69 -8.03 -5.67
CA LYS A 14 6.05 -8.85 -6.71
C LYS A 14 6.26 -8.23 -8.07
N GLU A 15 6.63 -9.06 -9.03
CA GLU A 15 6.60 -8.66 -10.43
C GLU A 15 5.23 -9.00 -11.00
N VAL A 16 4.43 -7.97 -11.26
CA VAL A 16 3.08 -8.14 -11.79
C VAL A 16 3.13 -8.37 -13.30
N SER A 17 4.07 -7.69 -13.96
CA SER A 17 4.33 -7.86 -15.38
C SER A 17 5.80 -7.55 -15.65
N ALA A 18 6.24 -7.67 -16.89
CA ALA A 18 7.62 -7.38 -17.27
C ALA A 18 8.03 -5.93 -16.96
N SER A 19 7.07 -5.02 -16.90
CA SER A 19 7.33 -3.61 -16.69
C SER A 19 6.70 -3.04 -15.43
N PHE A 20 6.09 -3.87 -14.59
CA PHE A 20 5.42 -3.38 -13.40
C PHE A 20 5.72 -4.25 -12.18
N ARG A 21 6.26 -3.63 -11.13
CA ARG A 21 6.54 -4.27 -9.86
C ARG A 21 5.85 -3.51 -8.74
N LYS A 22 5.48 -4.22 -7.69
CA LYS A 22 4.92 -3.61 -6.50
C LYS A 22 5.39 -4.34 -5.25
N ARG A 23 5.38 -3.64 -4.14
CA ARG A 23 5.59 -4.21 -2.82
C ARG A 23 4.55 -3.64 -1.88
N GLU A 24 3.94 -4.52 -1.10
CA GLU A 24 2.86 -4.14 -0.21
C GLU A 24 3.29 -4.28 1.24
N LEU A 25 2.72 -3.46 2.09
CA LEU A 25 2.84 -3.62 3.52
C LEU A 25 1.49 -3.41 4.18
N VAL A 26 1.34 -3.91 5.40
CA VAL A 26 0.14 -3.69 6.20
C VAL A 26 0.52 -2.83 7.39
N LEU A 27 -0.18 -1.70 7.54
CA LEU A 27 -0.04 -0.84 8.70
C LEU A 27 -1.20 -1.09 9.65
N THR A 28 -0.88 -1.19 10.96
CA THR A 28 -1.90 -1.14 11.99
C THR A 28 -1.98 0.31 12.45
N THR A 29 -3.12 0.94 12.24
CA THR A 29 -3.31 2.35 12.58
C THR A 29 -3.38 2.55 14.10
N GLU A 30 -3.09 3.77 14.52
CA GLU A 30 -3.18 4.15 15.92
C GLU A 30 -4.61 4.54 16.29
N GLY A 31 -4.87 4.58 17.58
CA GLY A 31 -6.14 5.06 18.10
C GLY A 31 -6.95 3.98 18.79
N LYS A 32 -8.18 4.37 19.15
CA LYS A 32 -9.08 3.51 19.93
C LYS A 32 -9.54 2.28 19.14
N TYR A 33 -9.64 2.41 17.83
CA TYR A 33 -10.10 1.34 16.95
C TYR A 33 -9.06 1.10 15.87
N PRO A 34 -7.98 0.37 16.19
CA PRO A 34 -6.92 0.11 15.19
C PRO A 34 -7.45 -0.66 13.99
N GLN A 35 -6.96 -0.30 12.81
CA GLN A 35 -7.33 -0.95 11.57
C GLN A 35 -6.07 -1.41 10.85
N GLN A 36 -6.20 -2.49 10.10
CA GLN A 36 -5.13 -2.99 9.24
C GLN A 36 -5.34 -2.48 7.84
N ILE A 37 -4.40 -1.67 7.37
CA ILE A 37 -4.49 -1.00 6.05
C ILE A 37 -3.38 -1.52 5.16
N LEU A 38 -3.78 -2.07 4.03
CA LEU A 38 -2.83 -2.52 3.00
C LEU A 38 -2.41 -1.33 2.15
N VAL A 39 -1.11 -1.09 2.07
CA VAL A 39 -0.55 0.02 1.29
C VAL A 39 0.40 -0.53 0.25
N GLU A 40 0.25 -0.09 -0.98
CA GLU A 40 1.10 -0.49 -2.10
C GLU A 40 2.15 0.57 -2.39
N PHE A 41 3.37 0.11 -2.65
CA PHE A 41 4.45 0.93 -3.19
C PHE A 41 4.82 0.33 -4.54
N THR A 42 4.89 1.15 -5.57
CA THR A 42 5.08 0.65 -6.93
C THR A 42 6.32 1.26 -7.59
N GLN A 43 6.93 0.50 -8.49
CA GLN A 43 8.04 0.94 -9.32
C GLN A 43 9.19 1.52 -8.49
N ASP A 44 9.63 2.73 -8.80
CA ASP A 44 10.73 3.39 -8.10
C ASP A 44 10.44 3.70 -6.63
N LYS A 45 9.19 3.67 -6.22
CA LYS A 45 8.82 3.90 -4.82
C LYS A 45 9.08 2.69 -3.92
N ILE A 46 9.26 1.51 -4.50
CA ILE A 46 9.53 0.30 -3.73
C ILE A 46 10.79 0.46 -2.87
N GLY A 47 11.81 1.11 -3.40
CA GLY A 47 13.07 1.34 -2.68
C GLY A 47 12.92 2.16 -1.40
N LEU A 48 11.84 2.93 -1.27
CA LEU A 48 11.59 3.69 -0.04
C LEU A 48 11.40 2.79 1.18
N LEU A 49 11.03 1.52 0.97
CA LEU A 49 10.79 0.57 2.05
C LEU A 49 12.05 -0.07 2.58
N ASP A 50 13.19 0.14 1.93
CA ASP A 50 14.45 -0.52 2.27
C ASP A 50 14.95 -0.01 3.61
N GLY A 51 14.88 0.16 4.52
CA GLY A 51 15.32 0.64 5.83
C GLY A 51 14.26 0.48 6.88
N TYR A 52 13.11 -0.05 6.50
CA TYR A 52 12.00 -0.25 7.44
C TYR A 52 11.72 -1.72 7.62
N ARG A 53 11.18 -2.07 8.77
CA ARG A 53 10.89 -3.46 9.10
C ARG A 53 9.64 -3.56 9.95
N VAL A 54 9.13 -4.78 10.09
CA VAL A 54 7.97 -5.07 10.94
C VAL A 54 8.23 -4.54 12.36
N GLY A 55 7.24 -3.87 12.90
CA GLY A 55 7.31 -3.24 14.22
C GLY A 55 7.65 -1.77 14.21
N ASP A 56 8.18 -1.24 13.11
CA ASP A 56 8.51 0.18 13.03
C ASP A 56 7.24 1.02 13.01
N GLN A 57 7.27 2.12 13.75
CA GLN A 57 6.23 3.12 13.68
C GLN A 57 6.57 4.12 12.59
N VAL A 58 5.65 4.33 11.67
CA VAL A 58 5.90 5.13 10.47
C VAL A 58 4.74 6.04 10.14
N ARG A 59 5.04 7.07 9.37
CA ARG A 59 4.04 7.93 8.72
C ARG A 59 4.23 7.76 7.22
N VAL A 60 3.13 7.49 6.54
CA VAL A 60 3.15 7.25 5.10
C VAL A 60 2.23 8.25 4.43
N GLN A 61 2.76 8.95 3.45
CA GLN A 61 1.93 9.79 2.58
C GLN A 61 1.32 8.91 1.52
N ILE A 62 0.02 9.00 1.36
CA ILE A 62 -0.73 8.11 0.48
C ILE A 62 -1.64 8.84 -0.48
N ASP A 63 -1.96 8.17 -1.56
CA ASP A 63 -3.04 8.52 -2.47
C ASP A 63 -4.02 7.36 -2.49
N ILE A 64 -5.30 7.68 -2.52
CA ILE A 64 -6.35 6.69 -2.70
C ILE A 64 -6.68 6.66 -4.18
N ARG A 65 -6.56 5.48 -4.79
CA ARG A 65 -6.85 5.28 -6.21
C ARG A 65 -7.98 4.29 -6.36
N GLY A 66 -8.94 4.68 -7.18
CA GLY A 66 -10.06 3.82 -7.49
C GLY A 66 -10.16 3.61 -8.99
N ARG A 67 -10.69 2.47 -9.38
CA ARG A 67 -10.96 2.23 -10.79
C ARG A 67 -12.21 1.38 -10.96
N GLU A 68 -12.83 1.57 -12.10
CA GLU A 68 -13.95 0.77 -12.55
C GLU A 68 -13.42 -0.27 -13.53
N TRP A 69 -13.92 -1.49 -13.41
CA TRP A 69 -13.62 -2.55 -14.35
C TRP A 69 -14.93 -3.10 -14.89
N GLN A 70 -15.02 -3.21 -16.19
CA GLN A 70 -16.20 -3.75 -16.85
C GLN A 70 -15.82 -5.05 -17.55
N SER A 71 -16.57 -6.11 -17.24
CA SER A 71 -16.34 -7.41 -17.86
C SER A 71 -16.95 -7.44 -19.27
N PRO A 72 -16.50 -8.40 -20.11
CA PRO A 72 -17.14 -8.61 -21.42
C PRO A 72 -18.63 -8.91 -21.33
N ARG A 73 -19.10 -9.38 -20.17
CA ARG A 73 -20.52 -9.69 -19.94
C ARG A 73 -21.33 -8.51 -19.43
N GLY A 74 -20.69 -7.35 -19.29
CA GLY A 74 -21.35 -6.16 -18.78
C GLY A 74 -21.40 -6.01 -17.28
N GLU A 75 -20.74 -6.89 -16.54
CA GLU A 75 -20.61 -6.72 -15.10
C GLU A 75 -19.62 -5.60 -14.79
N VAL A 76 -19.91 -4.80 -13.76
CA VAL A 76 -19.07 -3.69 -13.37
C VAL A 76 -18.56 -3.95 -11.95
N LYS A 77 -17.25 -3.80 -11.76
CA LYS A 77 -16.62 -3.91 -10.45
C LYS A 77 -15.79 -2.66 -10.18
N TYR A 78 -15.69 -2.33 -8.90
CA TYR A 78 -14.91 -1.19 -8.47
C TYR A 78 -13.80 -1.67 -7.54
N PHE A 79 -12.59 -1.20 -7.80
CA PHE A 79 -11.42 -1.54 -7.00
C PHE A 79 -10.82 -0.28 -6.39
N VAL A 80 -10.42 -0.39 -5.14
CA VAL A 80 -9.74 0.70 -4.43
C VAL A 80 -8.38 0.20 -4.00
N SER A 81 -7.35 1.02 -4.22
CA SER A 81 -6.02 0.75 -3.70
C SER A 81 -5.45 2.00 -3.05
N ILE A 82 -4.58 1.79 -2.08
CA ILE A 82 -3.92 2.85 -1.34
C ILE A 82 -2.45 2.79 -1.71
N HIS A 83 -1.95 3.88 -2.30
CA HIS A 83 -0.58 3.96 -2.80
C HIS A 83 0.26 4.87 -1.91
N GLY A 84 1.36 4.34 -1.40
CA GLY A 84 2.34 5.13 -0.66
C GLY A 84 3.34 5.76 -1.61
N TRP A 85 3.70 7.01 -1.34
CA TRP A 85 4.70 7.71 -2.14
C TRP A 85 5.78 8.37 -1.29
N LYS A 86 5.64 8.34 0.03
CA LYS A 86 6.64 8.81 0.97
C LYS A 86 6.44 8.09 2.29
N ILE A 87 7.54 7.71 2.94
CA ILE A 87 7.50 7.05 4.25
C ILE A 87 8.57 7.66 5.14
N GLU A 88 8.26 7.86 6.41
CA GLU A 88 9.20 8.37 7.40
C GLU A 88 8.84 7.86 8.79
N ASN A 89 9.80 7.93 9.70
CA ASN A 89 9.58 7.54 11.10
C ASN A 89 8.85 8.62 11.89
#